data_ccb29ee1d239f03cf5adacf0871cc69c
#
_entry.id   ccb29ee1d239f03cf5adacf0871cc69c
#
_cell.length_a   1.000
_cell.length_b   1.000
_cell.length_c   1.000
_cell.angle_alpha   90.00
_cell.angle_beta   90.00
_cell.angle_gamma   90.00
#
_symmetry.space_group_name_H-M   'P 1'
#
loop_
_entity.id
_entity.type
_entity.pdbx_description
1 polymer ?
#
loop_
_entity_poly.entity_id
_entity_poly.type
_entity_poly.pdbx_seq_one_letter_code
_entity_poly.pdbx_strand_id
1 'polypeptide(L)'
;MEYQHAIRWNNFKGAIGFLQHPAESLGGHELNRLAQLRVTDYEISSQLPSADGRSVDVSAVIEYVWLDQMVQRRIIDHQHWVYVQNLKRWQLDGSLPQFN
;
A
#
# COMPACT_ATOMS: atom_id res chain seq x y z
N MET A 1 5.38 -3.57 10.04
CA MET A 1 5.50 -4.07 8.66
C MET A 1 6.12 -3.01 7.77
N GLU A 2 7.08 -3.38 6.94
CA GLU A 2 7.82 -2.42 6.13
C GLU A 2 6.97 -1.71 5.07
N TYR A 3 6.02 -2.41 4.47
CA TYR A 3 5.11 -1.79 3.49
C TYR A 3 4.26 -0.70 4.14
N GLN A 4 3.70 -0.98 5.31
CA GLN A 4 2.94 0.01 6.09
C GLN A 4 3.80 1.24 6.38
N HIS A 5 5.03 1.02 6.78
CA HIS A 5 5.98 2.09 7.08
C HIS A 5 6.27 2.93 5.83
N ALA A 6 6.46 2.28 4.68
CA ALA A 6 6.72 2.98 3.42
C ALA A 6 5.54 3.88 3.04
N ILE A 7 4.31 3.37 3.13
CA ILE A 7 3.11 4.16 2.84
C ILE A 7 2.97 5.32 3.83
N ARG A 8 3.13 5.04 5.13
CA ARG A 8 2.97 6.03 6.19
C ARG A 8 3.92 7.23 6.02
N TRP A 9 5.12 6.97 5.53
CA TRP A 9 6.14 7.99 5.39
C TRP A 9 6.38 8.44 3.95
N ASN A 10 5.40 8.22 3.07
CA ASN A 10 5.42 8.67 1.67
C ASN A 10 6.57 8.08 0.85
N ASN A 11 7.09 6.93 1.24
CA ASN A 11 8.11 6.25 0.45
C ASN A 11 7.44 5.32 -0.56
N PHE A 12 6.80 5.90 -1.58
CA PHE A 12 6.06 5.12 -2.57
C PHE A 12 6.98 4.31 -3.47
N LYS A 13 8.19 4.78 -3.73
CA LYS A 13 9.18 3.98 -4.47
C LYS A 13 9.55 2.71 -3.71
N GLY A 14 9.70 2.81 -2.39
CA GLY A 14 9.95 1.65 -1.56
C GLY A 14 8.75 0.70 -1.51
N ALA A 15 7.54 1.28 -1.47
CA ALA A 15 6.30 0.48 -1.45
C ALA A 15 6.12 -0.32 -2.74
N ILE A 16 6.48 0.24 -3.89
CA ILE A 16 6.41 -0.43 -5.20
C ILE A 16 7.22 -1.73 -5.18
N GLY A 17 8.31 -1.75 -4.45
CA GLY A 17 9.16 -2.95 -4.34
C GLY A 17 8.45 -4.18 -3.77
N PHE A 18 7.32 -4.01 -3.10
CA PHE A 18 6.53 -5.13 -2.58
C PHE A 18 5.53 -5.68 -3.59
N LEU A 19 5.28 -4.99 -4.70
CA LEU A 19 4.29 -5.41 -5.68
C LEU A 19 4.80 -6.56 -6.54
N GLN A 20 3.92 -7.51 -6.87
CA GLN A 20 4.24 -8.59 -7.81
C GLN A 20 4.44 -8.06 -9.22
N HIS A 21 3.70 -7.01 -9.59
CA HIS A 21 3.71 -6.43 -10.94
C HIS A 21 3.97 -4.92 -10.86
N PRO A 22 5.17 -4.51 -10.43
CA PRO A 22 5.44 -3.09 -10.18
C PRO A 22 5.33 -2.21 -11.42
N ALA A 23 5.64 -2.75 -12.60
CA ALA A 23 5.62 -1.97 -13.84
C ALA A 23 4.23 -1.48 -14.24
N GLU A 24 3.18 -2.11 -13.70
CA GLU A 24 1.79 -1.76 -14.02
C GLU A 24 1.22 -0.69 -13.10
N SER A 25 1.93 -0.33 -12.04
CA SER A 25 1.32 0.44 -10.97
C SER A 25 1.49 1.94 -11.08
N LEU A 26 2.67 2.47 -11.44
CA LEU A 26 2.87 3.91 -11.41
C LEU A 26 3.81 4.40 -12.49
N GLY A 27 3.36 5.40 -13.26
CA GLY A 27 4.24 6.19 -14.10
C GLY A 27 4.83 7.36 -13.29
N GLY A 28 5.75 8.12 -13.90
CA GLY A 28 6.34 9.28 -13.27
C GLY A 28 5.31 10.34 -12.88
N HIS A 29 4.24 10.48 -13.66
CA HIS A 29 3.16 11.42 -13.38
C HIS A 29 2.46 11.09 -12.06
N GLU A 30 2.16 9.82 -11.83
CA GLU A 30 1.51 9.38 -10.60
C GLU A 30 2.43 9.58 -9.38
N LEU A 31 3.72 9.31 -9.52
CA LEU A 31 4.67 9.56 -8.43
C LEU A 31 4.75 11.04 -8.08
N ASN A 32 4.71 11.93 -9.09
CA ASN A 32 4.71 13.37 -8.87
C ASN A 32 3.44 13.81 -8.14
N ARG A 33 2.29 13.24 -8.51
CA ARG A 33 1.02 13.52 -7.83
C ARG A 33 1.08 13.10 -6.37
N LEU A 34 1.62 11.91 -6.10
CA LEU A 34 1.72 11.38 -4.74
C LEU A 34 2.67 12.18 -3.85
N ALA A 35 3.56 12.98 -4.43
CA ALA A 35 4.41 13.87 -3.65
C ALA A 35 3.61 14.94 -2.90
N GLN A 36 2.37 15.24 -3.35
CA GLN A 36 1.48 16.20 -2.69
C GLN A 36 0.61 15.57 -1.60
N LEU A 37 0.81 14.29 -1.34
CA LEU A 37 0.03 13.54 -0.36
C LEU A 37 0.80 13.46 0.96
N ARG A 38 0.06 13.55 2.07
CA ARG A 38 0.58 13.20 3.40
C ARG A 38 -0.33 12.19 4.03
N VAL A 39 0.20 11.02 4.33
CA VAL A 39 -0.52 10.00 5.11
C VAL A 39 -0.38 10.38 6.58
N THR A 40 -1.50 10.60 7.24
CA THR A 40 -1.53 11.02 8.64
C THR A 40 -1.71 9.86 9.61
N ASP A 41 -2.34 8.77 9.15
CA ASP A 41 -2.50 7.58 9.94
C ASP A 41 -2.64 6.35 9.06
N TYR A 42 -2.18 5.21 9.55
CA TYR A 42 -2.28 3.92 8.86
C TYR A 42 -2.52 2.85 9.91
N GLU A 43 -3.69 2.23 9.86
CA GLU A 43 -4.08 1.23 10.86
C GLU A 43 -4.57 -0.03 10.16
N ILE A 44 -3.97 -1.17 10.51
CA ILE A 44 -4.44 -2.46 10.01
C ILE A 44 -5.66 -2.86 10.83
N SER A 45 -6.81 -2.99 10.16
CA SER A 45 -8.08 -3.31 10.80
C SER A 45 -8.38 -4.81 10.80
N SER A 46 -7.86 -5.56 9.83
CA SER A 46 -8.03 -7.01 9.82
C SER A 46 -6.93 -7.70 9.06
N GLN A 47 -6.65 -8.95 9.45
CA GLN A 47 -5.72 -9.83 8.76
C GLN A 47 -6.35 -11.23 8.74
N LEU A 48 -6.58 -11.76 7.55
CA LEU A 48 -7.22 -13.06 7.36
C LEU A 48 -6.28 -13.97 6.56
N PRO A 49 -5.48 -14.80 7.24
CA PRO A 49 -4.59 -15.74 6.55
C PRO A 49 -5.40 -16.87 5.90
N SER A 50 -4.89 -17.36 4.77
CA SER A 50 -5.46 -18.54 4.11
C SER A 50 -5.17 -19.80 4.93
N ALA A 51 -5.92 -20.88 4.63
CA ALA A 51 -5.78 -22.14 5.36
C ALA A 51 -4.36 -22.73 5.24
N ASP A 52 -3.71 -22.53 4.09
CA ASP A 52 -2.34 -23.04 3.85
C ASP A 52 -1.25 -22.10 4.33
N GLY A 53 -1.61 -20.91 4.83
CA GLY A 53 -0.65 -19.93 5.31
C GLY A 53 0.16 -19.22 4.23
N ARG A 54 -0.20 -19.40 2.96
CA ARG A 54 0.55 -18.84 1.83
C ARG A 54 0.01 -17.52 1.32
N SER A 55 -1.13 -17.08 1.83
CA SER A 55 -1.67 -15.76 1.51
C SER A 55 -2.36 -15.16 2.72
N VAL A 56 -2.48 -13.84 2.70
CA VAL A 56 -3.16 -13.10 3.76
C VAL A 56 -3.93 -11.95 3.12
N ASP A 57 -5.20 -11.83 3.47
CA ASP A 57 -6.00 -10.67 3.11
C ASP A 57 -5.93 -9.66 4.24
N VAL A 58 -5.47 -8.46 3.93
CA VAL A 58 -5.29 -7.37 4.89
C VAL A 58 -6.21 -6.23 4.52
N SER A 59 -6.89 -5.67 5.52
CA SER A 59 -7.61 -4.40 5.35
C SER A 59 -6.94 -3.36 6.22
N ALA A 60 -6.64 -2.21 5.62
CA ALA A 60 -6.01 -1.09 6.32
C ALA A 60 -6.86 0.16 6.17
N VAL A 61 -7.01 0.89 7.26
CA VAL A 61 -7.66 2.21 7.26
C VAL A 61 -6.55 3.25 7.15
N ILE A 62 -6.59 4.06 6.10
CA ILE A 62 -5.57 5.06 5.83
C ILE A 62 -6.21 6.44 5.86
N GLU A 63 -5.69 7.31 6.71
CA GLU A 63 -6.09 8.71 6.75
C GLU A 63 -5.00 9.53 6.10
N TYR A 64 -5.38 10.50 5.27
CA TYR A 64 -4.43 11.28 4.49
C TYR A 64 -4.99 12.64 4.15
N VAL A 65 -4.10 13.53 3.71
CA VAL A 65 -4.45 14.86 3.26
C VAL A 65 -3.66 15.19 1.99
N TRP A 66 -4.35 15.82 1.03
CA TRP A 66 -3.68 16.42 -0.12
C TRP A 66 -3.22 17.83 0.27
N LEU A 67 -1.94 18.11 0.12
CA LEU A 67 -1.35 19.38 0.58
C LEU A 67 -1.95 20.59 -0.14
N ASP A 68 -2.32 20.45 -1.41
CA ASP A 68 -2.90 21.55 -2.18
C ASP A 68 -4.35 21.85 -1.78
N GLN A 69 -5.06 20.90 -1.19
CA GLN A 69 -6.46 21.06 -0.79
C GLN A 69 -6.63 21.19 0.72
N MET A 70 -5.73 20.64 1.49
CA MET A 70 -5.77 20.60 2.96
C MET A 70 -7.06 20.01 3.51
N VAL A 71 -7.61 18.99 2.82
CA VAL A 71 -8.82 18.29 3.21
C VAL A 71 -8.44 16.90 3.70
N GLN A 72 -8.81 16.57 4.93
CA GLN A 72 -8.58 15.24 5.50
C GLN A 72 -9.51 14.22 4.83
N ARG A 73 -8.93 13.11 4.38
CA ARG A 73 -9.68 12.02 3.75
C ARG A 73 -9.31 10.69 4.40
N ARG A 74 -10.15 9.69 4.14
CA ARG A 74 -9.99 8.36 4.69
C ARG A 74 -10.39 7.33 3.65
N ILE A 75 -9.59 6.27 3.53
CA ILE A 75 -9.92 5.13 2.66
C ILE A 75 -9.71 3.83 3.42
N ILE A 76 -10.38 2.78 2.95
CA ILE A 76 -10.09 1.42 3.38
C ILE A 76 -9.39 0.74 2.21
N ASP A 77 -8.16 0.29 2.46
CA ASP A 77 -7.33 -0.35 1.44
C ASP A 77 -7.34 -1.86 1.68
N HIS A 78 -7.83 -2.59 0.68
CA HIS A 78 -7.85 -4.05 0.72
C HIS A 78 -6.63 -4.60 0.00
N GLN A 79 -5.85 -5.42 0.70
CA GLN A 79 -4.58 -5.94 0.20
C GLN A 79 -4.61 -7.46 0.21
N HIS A 80 -4.12 -8.06 -0.87
CA HIS A 80 -3.93 -9.50 -0.94
C HIS A 80 -2.43 -9.79 -1.01
N TRP A 81 -1.90 -10.36 0.07
CA TRP A 81 -0.48 -10.68 0.17
C TRP A 81 -0.25 -12.15 -0.10
N VAL A 82 0.75 -12.45 -0.93
CA VAL A 82 1.09 -13.83 -1.27
C VAL A 82 2.56 -14.08 -0.92
N TYR A 83 2.84 -15.27 -0.40
CA TYR A 83 4.21 -15.69 -0.14
C TYR A 83 4.80 -16.31 -1.39
N VAL A 84 5.86 -15.74 -1.91
CA VAL A 84 6.55 -16.21 -3.09
C VAL A 84 7.74 -17.06 -2.65
N GLN A 85 7.60 -18.37 -2.78
CA GLN A 85 8.56 -19.32 -2.23
C GLN A 85 9.95 -19.20 -2.86
N ASN A 86 10.02 -18.96 -4.17
CA ASN A 86 11.29 -18.78 -4.88
C ASN A 86 12.09 -17.60 -4.33
N LEU A 87 11.40 -16.54 -3.93
CA LEU A 87 12.01 -15.31 -3.42
C LEU A 87 12.07 -15.27 -1.90
N LYS A 88 11.41 -16.22 -1.24
CA LYS A 88 11.31 -16.32 0.23
C LYS A 88 10.84 -15.00 0.85
N ARG A 89 9.82 -14.39 0.22
CA ARG A 89 9.27 -13.13 0.71
C ARG A 89 7.80 -12.98 0.35
N TRP A 90 7.12 -12.10 1.07
CA TRP A 90 5.74 -11.73 0.80
C TRP A 90 5.70 -10.62 -0.24
N GLN A 91 4.76 -10.74 -1.18
CA GLN A 91 4.53 -9.71 -2.19
C GLN A 91 3.05 -9.36 -2.24
N LEU A 92 2.76 -8.10 -2.58
CA LEU A 92 1.41 -7.62 -2.74
C LEU A 92 0.90 -7.95 -4.14
N ASP A 93 -0.16 -8.75 -4.20
CA ASP A 93 -0.86 -9.02 -5.45
C ASP A 93 -1.94 -7.94 -5.61
N GLY A 94 -1.62 -6.90 -6.37
CA GLY A 94 -2.50 -5.76 -6.54
C GLY A 94 -1.72 -4.49 -6.77
N SER A 95 -2.32 -3.37 -6.43
CA SER A 95 -1.73 -2.05 -6.63
C SER A 95 -1.51 -1.33 -5.29
N LEU A 96 -0.84 -0.18 -5.36
CA LEU A 96 -0.77 0.74 -4.22
C LEU A 96 -2.17 1.27 -3.89
N PRO A 97 -2.37 1.82 -2.68
CA PRO A 97 -3.68 2.38 -2.31
C PRO A 97 -4.16 3.41 -3.32
N GLN A 98 -5.48 3.41 -3.57
CA GLN A 98 -6.10 4.33 -4.51
C GLN A 98 -6.56 5.58 -3.74
N PHE A 99 -5.69 6.56 -3.65
CA PHE A 99 -5.98 7.82 -2.97
C PHE A 99 -6.85 8.72 -3.84
N ASN A 100 -7.96 9.16 -3.30
CA ASN A 100 -8.91 10.04 -4.00
C ASN A 100 -8.55 11.52 -3.82
#